data_ab144dcc97e19c38749d653e1ca8e93d
#
_entry.id   ab144dcc97e19c38749d653e1ca8e93d
#
_cell.length_a   1.000
_cell.length_b   1.000
_cell.length_c   1.000
_cell.angle_alpha   90.00
_cell.angle_beta   90.00
_cell.angle_gamma   90.00
#
_symmetry.space_group_name_H-M   'P 1'
#
loop_
_entity.id
_entity.type
_entity.pdbx_description
1 polymer ?
#
loop_
_entity_poly.entity_id
_entity_poly.type
_entity_poly.pdbx_seq_one_letter_code
_entity_poly.pdbx_strand_id
1 'polypeptide(L)'
;KNMIVGPSGENIYPEDIESVLNSHVCVADSVVTEHEGRLVALVHFNTDALEAKFDGWKEDFENWKENLKKEVVDYVNSKVNRFSHISEVVEEKQEFVKTPTQKIRRFLYTKRNPHQKHEMSKR
;
A
#
# COMPACT_ATOMS: atom_id res chain seq x y z
N LYS A 1 -11.37 -11.36 10.35
CA LYS A 1 -10.77 -10.93 9.10
C LYS A 1 -11.49 -9.71 8.57
N ASN A 2 -10.78 -8.68 8.20
CA ASN A 2 -11.38 -7.46 7.67
C ASN A 2 -11.99 -7.70 6.30
N MET A 3 -13.05 -6.97 5.98
CA MET A 3 -13.75 -7.15 4.71
C MET A 3 -14.24 -5.80 4.21
N ILE A 4 -14.12 -5.61 2.90
CA ILE A 4 -14.67 -4.45 2.21
C ILE A 4 -15.74 -4.99 1.26
N VAL A 5 -16.92 -4.34 1.24
CA VAL A 5 -17.95 -4.70 0.28
C VAL A 5 -17.75 -3.84 -0.97
N GLY A 6 -17.52 -4.50 -2.10
CA GLY A 6 -17.30 -3.82 -3.37
C GLY A 6 -18.58 -3.24 -3.95
N PRO A 7 -18.45 -2.41 -5.01
CA PRO A 7 -19.60 -1.73 -5.62
C PRO A 7 -20.66 -2.69 -6.14
N SER A 8 -20.27 -3.89 -6.53
CA SER A 8 -21.21 -4.90 -7.06
C SER A 8 -21.62 -5.91 -6.00
N GLY A 9 -21.33 -5.63 -4.72
CA GLY A 9 -21.70 -6.50 -3.62
C GLY A 9 -20.72 -7.61 -3.29
N GLU A 10 -19.60 -7.70 -4.00
CA GLU A 10 -18.59 -8.73 -3.75
C GLU A 10 -17.82 -8.45 -2.45
N ASN A 11 -17.39 -9.53 -1.81
CA ASN A 11 -16.57 -9.43 -0.59
C ASN A 11 -15.11 -9.35 -0.97
N ILE A 12 -14.45 -8.30 -0.52
CA ILE A 12 -13.02 -8.06 -0.78
C ILE A 12 -12.30 -8.13 0.55
N TYR A 13 -11.23 -8.90 0.62
CA TYR A 13 -10.46 -9.09 1.85
C TYR A 13 -9.11 -8.37 1.71
N PRO A 14 -8.95 -7.24 2.40
CA PRO A 14 -7.71 -6.44 2.27
C PRO A 14 -6.45 -7.24 2.59
N GLU A 15 -6.52 -8.14 3.57
CA GLU A 15 -5.34 -8.93 3.96
C GLU A 15 -4.85 -9.83 2.83
N ASP A 16 -5.75 -10.32 1.98
CA ASP A 16 -5.36 -11.16 0.85
C ASP A 16 -4.58 -10.33 -0.17
N ILE A 17 -5.00 -9.09 -0.41
CA ILE A 17 -4.30 -8.20 -1.33
C ILE A 17 -2.97 -7.77 -0.72
N GLU A 18 -2.95 -7.48 0.58
CA GLU A 18 -1.73 -7.09 1.29
C GLU A 18 -0.70 -8.22 1.26
N SER A 19 -1.14 -9.45 1.34
CA SER A 19 -0.23 -10.60 1.23
C SER A 19 0.51 -10.59 -0.10
N VAL A 20 -0.19 -10.25 -1.18
CA VAL A 20 0.43 -10.14 -2.50
C VAL A 20 1.36 -8.94 -2.56
N LEU A 21 0.91 -7.77 -2.05
CA LEU A 21 1.76 -6.57 -1.98
C LEU A 21 3.06 -6.86 -1.25
N ASN A 22 2.96 -7.50 -0.10
CA ASN A 22 4.12 -7.74 0.75
C ASN A 22 5.08 -8.78 0.17
N SER A 23 4.67 -9.49 -0.89
CA SER A 23 5.57 -10.41 -1.59
C SER A 23 6.48 -9.68 -2.58
N HIS A 24 6.21 -8.41 -2.88
CA HIS A 24 7.08 -7.61 -3.74
C HIS A 24 8.33 -7.20 -2.96
N VAL A 25 9.49 -7.32 -3.59
CA VAL A 25 10.78 -7.11 -2.91
C VAL A 25 10.91 -5.69 -2.33
N CYS A 26 10.29 -4.71 -2.96
CA CYS A 26 10.39 -3.32 -2.51
C CYS A 26 9.37 -2.94 -1.44
N VAL A 27 8.41 -3.82 -1.14
CA VAL A 27 7.35 -3.52 -0.17
C VAL A 27 7.71 -4.11 1.18
N ALA A 28 7.82 -3.25 2.20
CA ALA A 28 8.06 -3.70 3.56
C ALA A 28 6.74 -4.07 4.24
N ASP A 29 5.71 -3.24 4.05
CA ASP A 29 4.40 -3.48 4.67
C ASP A 29 3.34 -2.68 3.93
N SER A 30 2.06 -3.03 4.12
CA SER A 30 0.99 -2.39 3.39
C SER A 30 -0.34 -2.44 4.13
N VAL A 31 -1.20 -1.49 3.82
CA VAL A 31 -2.60 -1.47 4.26
C VAL A 31 -3.45 -1.12 3.04
N VAL A 32 -4.41 -1.98 2.71
CA VAL A 32 -5.35 -1.70 1.63
C VAL A 32 -6.61 -1.11 2.24
N THR A 33 -7.07 0.00 1.69
CA THR A 33 -8.25 0.70 2.15
C THR A 33 -9.12 1.08 0.96
N GLU A 34 -10.37 1.40 1.25
CA GLU A 34 -11.29 1.91 0.23
C GLU A 34 -11.36 3.43 0.34
N HIS A 35 -11.33 4.09 -0.80
CA HIS A 35 -11.50 5.55 -0.87
C HIS A 35 -12.30 5.87 -2.12
N GLU A 36 -13.45 6.48 -1.95
CA GLU A 36 -14.34 6.88 -3.06
C GLU A 36 -14.63 5.72 -4.00
N GLY A 37 -14.91 4.56 -3.45
CA GLY A 37 -15.28 3.38 -4.21
C GLY A 37 -14.13 2.64 -4.87
N ARG A 38 -12.89 3.05 -4.60
CA ARG A 38 -11.70 2.43 -5.17
C ARG A 38 -10.81 1.88 -4.08
N LEU A 39 -10.04 0.85 -4.41
CA LEU A 39 -9.07 0.29 -3.50
C LEU A 39 -7.74 1.01 -3.66
N VAL A 40 -7.21 1.50 -2.56
CA VAL A 40 -5.93 2.21 -2.51
C VAL A 40 -5.01 1.42 -1.58
N ALA A 41 -3.77 1.19 -2.01
CA ALA A 41 -2.77 0.52 -1.19
C ALA A 41 -1.83 1.56 -0.59
N LEU A 42 -1.86 1.66 0.74
CA LEU A 42 -0.84 2.42 1.46
C LEU A 42 0.35 1.49 1.62
N VAL A 43 1.52 1.92 1.18
CA VAL A 43 2.71 1.07 1.14
C VAL A 43 3.88 1.75 1.82
N HIS A 44 4.48 1.04 2.76
CA HIS A 44 5.77 1.43 3.32
C HIS A 44 6.83 0.62 2.58
N PHE A 45 7.72 1.31 1.88
CA PHE A 45 8.74 0.65 1.06
C PHE A 45 9.93 0.23 1.90
N ASN A 46 10.58 -0.84 1.47
CA ASN A 46 11.82 -1.32 2.06
C ASN A 46 12.96 -0.44 1.57
N THR A 47 13.54 0.36 2.47
CA THR A 47 14.58 1.32 2.12
C THR A 47 15.80 0.66 1.49
N ASP A 48 16.24 -0.48 2.05
CA ASP A 48 17.40 -1.19 1.53
C ASP A 48 17.17 -1.67 0.10
N ALA A 49 15.97 -2.18 -0.18
CA ALA A 49 15.62 -2.62 -1.51
C ALA A 49 15.56 -1.46 -2.49
N LEU A 50 15.05 -0.30 -2.06
CA LEU A 50 15.02 0.91 -2.89
C LEU A 50 16.44 1.33 -3.26
N GLU A 51 17.33 1.37 -2.27
CA GLU A 51 18.72 1.77 -2.49
C GLU A 51 19.44 0.82 -3.45
N ALA A 52 19.15 -0.47 -3.32
CA ALA A 52 19.79 -1.47 -4.18
C ALA A 52 19.33 -1.38 -5.64
N LYS A 53 18.13 -0.90 -5.88
CA LYS A 53 17.54 -0.86 -7.22
C LYS A 53 17.63 0.49 -7.89
N PHE A 54 17.79 1.57 -7.15
CA PHE A 54 17.79 2.90 -7.72
C PHE A 54 19.15 3.18 -8.39
N ASP A 55 19.09 3.64 -9.65
CA ASP A 55 20.27 4.10 -10.38
C ASP A 55 20.25 5.62 -10.39
N GLY A 56 21.00 6.22 -9.45
CA GLY A 56 21.03 7.67 -9.26
C GLY A 56 21.66 8.45 -10.41
N TRP A 57 22.23 7.75 -11.41
CA TRP A 57 22.82 8.41 -12.56
C TRP A 57 21.79 8.84 -13.59
N LYS A 58 20.67 8.15 -13.66
CA LYS A 58 19.77 8.27 -14.82
C LYS A 58 18.48 8.97 -14.52
N GLU A 59 18.07 9.05 -13.26
CA GLU A 59 16.81 9.70 -12.97
C GLU A 59 16.75 10.18 -11.55
N ASP A 60 15.84 11.11 -11.33
CA ASP A 60 15.47 11.64 -10.06
C ASP A 60 14.81 10.55 -9.23
N PHE A 61 15.19 10.44 -7.97
CA PHE A 61 14.69 9.41 -7.06
C PHE A 61 13.17 9.47 -6.90
N GLU A 62 12.62 10.68 -6.78
CA GLU A 62 11.17 10.83 -6.62
C GLU A 62 10.42 10.36 -7.87
N ASN A 63 10.95 10.68 -9.04
CA ASN A 63 10.36 10.25 -10.29
C ASN A 63 10.44 8.73 -10.43
N TRP A 64 11.58 8.15 -10.05
CA TRP A 64 11.78 6.71 -10.05
C TRP A 64 10.78 6.02 -9.13
N LYS A 65 10.52 6.59 -7.93
CA LYS A 65 9.53 6.04 -7.00
C LYS A 65 8.12 6.09 -7.58
N GLU A 66 7.77 7.15 -8.31
CA GLU A 66 6.45 7.21 -8.95
C GLU A 66 6.26 6.09 -9.96
N ASN A 67 7.32 5.76 -10.70
CA ASN A 67 7.27 4.64 -11.62
C ASN A 67 7.19 3.30 -10.87
N LEU A 68 7.90 3.18 -9.75
CA LEU A 68 7.83 1.98 -8.92
C LEU A 68 6.41 1.76 -8.38
N LYS A 69 5.73 2.82 -7.97
CA LYS A 69 4.35 2.70 -7.49
C LYS A 69 3.45 2.09 -8.56
N LYS A 70 3.61 2.51 -9.81
CA LYS A 70 2.84 1.95 -10.92
C LYS A 70 3.21 0.50 -11.18
N GLU A 71 4.47 0.17 -11.07
CA GLU A 71 4.92 -1.22 -11.20
C GLU A 71 4.28 -2.11 -10.15
N VAL A 72 4.20 -1.62 -8.90
CA VAL A 72 3.59 -2.37 -7.80
C VAL A 72 2.09 -2.58 -8.05
N VAL A 73 1.40 -1.57 -8.57
CA VAL A 73 -0.02 -1.73 -8.96
C VAL A 73 -0.15 -2.86 -9.98
N ASP A 74 0.66 -2.83 -11.03
CA ASP A 74 0.60 -3.87 -12.06
C ASP A 74 0.95 -5.24 -11.51
N TYR A 75 1.96 -5.31 -10.64
CA TYR A 75 2.37 -6.55 -10.00
C TYR A 75 1.21 -7.19 -9.23
N VAL A 76 0.55 -6.39 -8.40
CA VAL A 76 -0.56 -6.89 -7.58
C VAL A 76 -1.74 -7.27 -8.45
N ASN A 77 -2.11 -6.40 -9.38
CA ASN A 77 -3.31 -6.59 -10.19
C ASN A 77 -3.17 -7.78 -11.15
N SER A 78 -1.94 -8.20 -11.46
CA SER A 78 -1.73 -9.40 -12.25
C SER A 78 -1.96 -10.69 -11.44
N LYS A 79 -2.05 -10.58 -10.11
CA LYS A 79 -2.11 -11.75 -9.22
C LYS A 79 -3.42 -11.87 -8.44
N VAL A 80 -4.25 -10.84 -8.42
CA VAL A 80 -5.53 -10.86 -7.72
C VAL A 80 -6.68 -10.82 -8.73
N ASN A 81 -7.88 -11.21 -8.29
CA ASN A 81 -9.03 -11.15 -9.17
C ASN A 81 -9.41 -9.68 -9.44
N ARG A 82 -10.23 -9.47 -10.46
CA ARG A 82 -10.54 -8.10 -10.92
C ARG A 82 -11.22 -7.24 -9.87
N PHE A 83 -12.00 -7.84 -8.98
CA PHE A 83 -12.70 -7.09 -7.93
C PHE A 83 -11.74 -6.60 -6.85
N SER A 84 -10.58 -7.22 -6.77
CA SER A 84 -9.54 -6.87 -5.80
C SER A 84 -8.43 -6.00 -6.39
N HIS A 85 -8.59 -5.53 -7.62
CA HIS A 85 -7.59 -4.65 -8.24
C HIS A 85 -7.49 -3.35 -7.47
N ILE A 86 -6.27 -2.90 -7.22
CA ILE A 86 -6.02 -1.62 -6.60
C ILE A 86 -5.88 -0.55 -7.67
N SER A 87 -6.30 0.68 -7.35
CA SER A 87 -6.23 1.80 -8.29
C SER A 87 -4.89 2.51 -8.24
N GLU A 88 -4.28 2.54 -7.06
CA GLU A 88 -3.03 3.26 -6.88
C GLU A 88 -2.32 2.80 -5.62
N VAL A 89 -1.03 3.10 -5.58
CA VAL A 89 -0.19 2.94 -4.40
C VAL A 89 0.14 4.33 -3.88
N VAL A 90 -0.07 4.54 -2.58
CA VAL A 90 0.32 5.78 -1.90
C VAL A 90 1.42 5.42 -0.91
N GLU A 91 2.52 6.15 -0.95
CA GLU A 91 3.64 5.87 -0.06
C GLU A 91 3.34 6.32 1.37
N GLU A 92 3.58 5.42 2.32
CA GLU A 92 3.60 5.75 3.75
C GLU A 92 5.07 5.77 4.15
N LYS A 93 5.59 6.96 4.43
CA LYS A 93 7.03 7.12 4.66
C LYS A 93 7.50 6.54 5.98
N GLN A 94 6.62 6.49 6.97
CA GLN A 94 6.93 5.91 8.26
C GLN A 94 6.34 4.52 8.37
N GLU A 95 6.95 3.69 9.21
CA GLU A 95 6.40 2.37 9.48
C GLU A 95 5.00 2.51 10.05
N PHE A 96 4.14 1.55 9.71
CA PHE A 96 2.78 1.51 10.25
C PHE A 96 2.83 1.27 11.76
N VAL A 97 1.93 1.93 12.48
CA VAL A 97 1.79 1.73 13.92
C VAL A 97 1.19 0.34 14.16
N LYS A 98 1.81 -0.41 15.06
CA LYS A 98 1.43 -1.79 15.33
C LYS A 98 1.06 -2.00 16.79
N THR A 99 0.27 -3.03 17.02
CA THR A 99 -0.03 -3.51 18.36
C THR A 99 1.18 -4.25 18.92
N PRO A 100 1.19 -4.56 20.24
CA PRO A 100 2.27 -5.37 20.81
C PRO A 100 2.44 -6.74 20.15
N THR A 101 1.38 -7.28 19.52
CA THR A 101 1.46 -8.54 18.79
C THR A 101 1.83 -8.35 17.32
N GLN A 102 2.31 -7.16 16.95
CA GLN A 102 2.81 -6.83 15.62
C GLN A 102 1.74 -6.80 14.53
N LYS A 103 0.50 -6.48 14.91
CA LYS A 103 -0.57 -6.27 13.95
C LYS A 103 -0.75 -4.77 13.70
N ILE A 104 -0.92 -4.40 12.43
CA ILE A 104 -1.10 -3.00 12.08
C ILE A 104 -2.41 -2.49 12.67
N ARG A 105 -2.36 -1.30 13.26
CA ARG A 105 -3.55 -0.62 13.78
C ARG A 105 -4.29 0.02 12.59
N ARG A 106 -5.08 -0.79 11.91
CA ARG A 106 -5.73 -0.43 10.65
C ARG A 106 -6.61 0.80 10.74
N PHE A 107 -7.30 0.97 11.87
CA PHE A 107 -8.23 2.09 12.01
C PHE A 107 -7.55 3.45 11.87
N LEU A 108 -6.25 3.52 12.13
CA LEU A 108 -5.49 4.76 11.98
C LEU A 108 -5.32 5.15 10.51
N TYR A 109 -5.48 4.20 9.60
CA TYR A 109 -5.20 4.40 8.18
C TYR A 109 -6.45 4.32 7.32
N THR A 110 -7.45 3.53 7.72
CA THR A 110 -8.63 3.29 6.90
C THR A 110 -9.70 4.36 7.04
N LYS A 111 -9.63 5.20 8.06
CA LYS A 111 -10.64 6.23 8.31
C LYS A 111 -10.23 7.62 7.87
N ARG A 112 -9.07 7.77 7.26
CA ARG A 112 -8.60 9.05 6.75
C ARG A 112 -8.46 9.01 5.25
N ASN A 113 -8.43 10.19 4.63
CA ASN A 113 -8.11 10.29 3.21
C ASN A 113 -6.69 9.75 3.00
N PRO A 114 -6.49 8.74 2.15
CA PRO A 114 -5.16 8.16 1.95
C PRO A 114 -4.12 9.14 1.43
N HIS A 115 -4.54 10.24 0.84
CA HIS A 115 -3.61 11.25 0.32
C HIS A 115 -3.22 12.31 1.36
N GLN A 116 -3.80 12.27 2.57
CA GLN A 116 -3.44 13.20 3.64
C GLN A 116 -2.22 12.69 4.38
N LYS A 117 -1.36 13.64 4.82
CA LYS A 117 -0.25 13.30 5.67
C LYS A 117 -0.75 12.73 6.99
N HIS A 118 -0.05 11.73 7.47
CA HIS A 118 -0.37 11.10 8.73
C HIS A 118 0.18 11.95 9.88
N GLU A 119 -0.68 12.29 10.85
CA GLU A 119 -0.35 13.24 11.91
C GLU A 119 -0.01 12.59 13.25
N MET A 120 0.18 11.29 13.29
CA MET A 120 0.37 10.57 14.56
C MET A 120 1.60 11.00 15.33
N SER A 121 2.64 11.45 14.65
CA SER A 121 3.86 11.89 15.32
C SER A 121 3.66 13.15 16.16
N LYS A 122 2.55 13.83 16.01
CA LYS A 122 2.25 15.06 16.74
C LYS A 122 1.51 14.83 18.04
N ARG A 123 1.24 13.61 18.40
CA ARG A 123 0.47 13.28 19.59
C ARG A 123 1.33 12.96 20.78
#